data_f82a8ba53e31b710bd4a870a7b582b2f
#
_entry.id   f82a8ba53e31b710bd4a870a7b582b2f
#
_cell.length_a   1.000
_cell.length_b   1.000
_cell.length_c   1.000
_cell.angle_alpha   90.00
_cell.angle_beta   90.00
_cell.angle_gamma   90.00
#
_symmetry.space_group_name_H-M   'P 1'
#
loop_
_entity.id
_entity.type
_entity.pdbx_description
1 polymer ?
#
loop_
_entity_poly.entity_id
_entity_poly.type
_entity_poly.pdbx_seq_one_letter_code
_entity_poly.pdbx_strand_id
1 'polypeptide(L)'
;MELSGTRHTPLRVYLKAALGSVLAGAGLLAYARWVEPKWLAVERITLALPRLASSFDEYRLVHISDIHMDGWMTAKRLERIVDLINEQEPDLVAITGDFVDDFANHVSGISRPLKRLRAPDGAVAVLGNHDYMNDAAAVRDALCSAGVIDVSNSVHTLWREGWVLHLCGVDCVMEKLDDLAKVLETLWDRKPGCAVLLAHEPDFADNSAATGRFDLQLSGHSHGGQIKLLPFSNTPYSVPLLSRLGFPLVPPLIYKYPSGLYKVGKMYQYTNRGLGVINVRLRLNCRPEVTVITLRASQERKKKQRGEQGRTNRKEPFSRA
;
A
#
# COMPACT_ATOMS: atom_id res chain seq x y z
N MET A 1 1.06 37.86 -60.36
CA MET A 1 1.69 36.57 -60.03
C MET A 1 2.65 36.87 -58.86
N GLU A 2 2.11 36.86 -57.64
CA GLU A 2 2.88 37.20 -56.42
C GLU A 2 3.54 35.92 -55.92
N LEU A 3 4.86 35.95 -55.87
CA LEU A 3 5.66 34.91 -55.27
C LEU A 3 5.53 34.94 -53.74
N SER A 4 4.90 33.94 -53.16
CA SER A 4 4.83 33.78 -51.71
C SER A 4 6.22 33.60 -51.12
N GLY A 5 6.71 34.64 -50.41
CA GLY A 5 7.96 34.59 -49.67
C GLY A 5 7.87 33.60 -48.53
N THR A 6 8.56 32.47 -48.63
CA THR A 6 8.81 31.55 -47.52
C THR A 6 9.62 32.27 -46.46
N ARG A 7 8.98 32.60 -45.32
CA ARG A 7 9.67 33.18 -44.16
C ARG A 7 10.56 32.13 -43.54
N HIS A 8 11.85 32.14 -43.85
CA HIS A 8 12.84 31.31 -43.16
C HIS A 8 12.98 31.75 -41.70
N THR A 9 12.51 30.92 -40.79
CA THR A 9 12.70 31.14 -39.36
C THR A 9 14.21 31.16 -39.06
N PRO A 10 14.79 32.23 -38.46
CA PRO A 10 16.24 32.35 -38.32
C PRO A 10 16.81 31.24 -37.42
N LEU A 11 17.92 30.68 -37.75
CA LEU A 11 18.63 29.59 -37.02
C LEU A 11 18.69 29.84 -35.50
N ARG A 12 18.86 31.11 -35.10
CA ARG A 12 18.87 31.54 -33.68
C ARG A 12 17.58 31.19 -32.94
N VAL A 13 16.41 31.14 -33.60
CA VAL A 13 15.14 30.76 -32.96
C VAL A 13 15.11 29.26 -32.68
N TYR A 14 15.58 28.45 -33.64
CA TYR A 14 15.69 27.00 -33.42
C TYR A 14 16.69 26.66 -32.34
N LEU A 15 17.84 27.33 -32.27
CA LEU A 15 18.86 27.14 -31.23
C LEU A 15 18.32 27.51 -29.83
N LYS A 16 17.58 28.63 -29.72
CA LYS A 16 16.95 29.01 -28.46
C LYS A 16 15.87 28.04 -28.03
N ALA A 17 15.04 27.57 -28.97
CA ALA A 17 14.02 26.55 -28.69
C ALA A 17 14.64 25.23 -28.25
N ALA A 18 15.68 24.76 -28.94
CA ALA A 18 16.41 23.55 -28.58
C ALA A 18 17.06 23.68 -27.18
N LEU A 19 17.73 24.79 -26.88
CA LEU A 19 18.30 25.04 -25.54
C LEU A 19 17.20 25.08 -24.48
N GLY A 20 16.10 25.76 -24.73
CA GLY A 20 14.93 25.79 -23.83
C GLY A 20 14.38 24.40 -23.54
N SER A 21 14.25 23.53 -24.58
CA SER A 21 13.80 22.15 -24.42
C SER A 21 14.77 21.31 -23.58
N VAL A 22 16.07 21.48 -23.80
CA VAL A 22 17.12 20.78 -23.01
C VAL A 22 17.07 21.22 -21.54
N LEU A 23 16.97 22.52 -21.27
CA LEU A 23 16.87 23.05 -19.89
C LEU A 23 15.58 22.58 -19.20
N ALA A 24 14.45 22.57 -19.90
CA ALA A 24 13.19 22.04 -19.36
C ALA A 24 13.29 20.55 -19.04
N GLY A 25 13.89 19.74 -19.93
CA GLY A 25 14.15 18.32 -19.69
C GLY A 25 15.04 18.08 -18.49
N ALA A 26 16.14 18.84 -18.38
CA ALA A 26 17.05 18.75 -17.23
C ALA A 26 16.35 19.15 -15.91
N GLY A 27 15.53 20.20 -15.93
CA GLY A 27 14.72 20.62 -14.79
C GLY A 27 13.71 19.55 -14.35
N LEU A 28 13.04 18.91 -15.31
CA LEU A 28 12.10 17.82 -15.04
C LEU A 28 12.81 16.60 -14.43
N LEU A 29 13.98 16.23 -14.95
CA LEU A 29 14.79 15.15 -14.40
C LEU A 29 15.26 15.47 -12.98
N ALA A 30 15.70 16.71 -12.75
CA ALA A 30 16.10 17.17 -11.41
C ALA A 30 14.91 17.10 -10.43
N TYR A 31 13.72 17.55 -10.82
CA TYR A 31 12.52 17.42 -10.04
C TYR A 31 12.19 15.96 -9.72
N ALA A 32 12.16 15.10 -10.75
CA ALA A 32 11.84 13.68 -10.59
C ALA A 32 12.87 12.93 -9.72
N ARG A 33 14.13 13.40 -9.68
CA ARG A 33 15.23 12.75 -8.93
C ARG A 33 15.35 13.22 -7.49
N TRP A 34 15.11 14.50 -7.22
CA TRP A 34 15.45 15.10 -5.94
C TRP A 34 14.29 15.73 -5.20
N VAL A 35 13.17 16.04 -5.87
CA VAL A 35 12.02 16.67 -5.26
C VAL A 35 10.91 15.66 -5.02
N GLU A 36 10.35 15.09 -6.07
CA GLU A 36 9.14 14.26 -5.95
C GLU A 36 9.33 13.00 -5.08
N PRO A 37 10.47 12.27 -5.11
CA PRO A 37 10.66 11.12 -4.22
C PRO A 37 10.69 11.47 -2.73
N LYS A 38 10.91 12.75 -2.40
CA LYS A 38 10.91 13.25 -1.02
C LYS A 38 9.58 13.89 -0.61
N TRP A 39 8.70 14.11 -1.56
CA TRP A 39 7.42 14.78 -1.34
C TRP A 39 6.32 13.78 -1.04
N LEU A 40 6.32 13.26 0.18
CA LEU A 40 5.36 12.27 0.67
C LEU A 40 3.93 12.80 0.59
N ALA A 41 3.01 11.98 0.07
CA ALA A 41 1.58 12.23 0.08
C ALA A 41 0.92 11.50 1.25
N VAL A 42 -0.05 12.15 1.89
CA VAL A 42 -0.98 11.48 2.82
C VAL A 42 -2.32 11.37 2.11
N GLU A 43 -2.64 10.17 1.63
CA GLU A 43 -3.91 9.87 0.98
C GLU A 43 -4.95 9.47 2.04
N ARG A 44 -6.18 9.96 1.90
CA ARG A 44 -7.28 9.66 2.83
C ARG A 44 -8.46 9.10 2.09
N ILE A 45 -8.89 7.90 2.48
CA ILE A 45 -10.07 7.25 1.93
C ILE A 45 -10.99 6.75 3.06
N THR A 46 -12.28 6.71 2.78
CA THR A 46 -13.28 6.15 3.69
C THR A 46 -13.99 5.00 3.00
N LEU A 47 -14.02 3.83 3.64
CA LEU A 47 -14.62 2.62 3.08
C LEU A 47 -15.71 2.09 4.01
N ALA A 48 -16.94 1.98 3.49
CA ALA A 48 -18.03 1.28 4.19
C ALA A 48 -17.92 -0.22 3.89
N LEU A 49 -17.63 -1.02 4.93
CA LEU A 49 -17.46 -2.45 4.81
C LEU A 49 -18.70 -3.18 5.38
N PRO A 50 -19.36 -4.04 4.57
CA PRO A 50 -20.65 -4.66 4.98
C PRO A 50 -20.55 -5.54 6.22
N ARG A 51 -19.40 -6.20 6.44
CA ARG A 51 -19.17 -7.12 7.57
C ARG A 51 -18.53 -6.45 8.78
N LEU A 52 -18.12 -5.17 8.68
CA LEU A 52 -17.54 -4.45 9.80
C LEU A 52 -18.56 -4.20 10.90
N ALA A 53 -18.22 -4.55 12.12
CA ALA A 53 -19.06 -4.30 13.29
C ALA A 53 -19.03 -2.82 13.72
N SER A 54 -20.09 -2.36 14.39
CA SER A 54 -20.18 -0.97 14.87
C SER A 54 -19.11 -0.60 15.91
N SER A 55 -18.59 -1.58 16.65
CA SER A 55 -17.46 -1.39 17.57
C SER A 55 -16.13 -1.03 16.89
N PHE A 56 -16.06 -1.23 15.57
CA PHE A 56 -14.96 -0.83 14.70
C PHE A 56 -15.35 0.31 13.74
N ASP A 57 -16.48 1.01 13.97
CA ASP A 57 -16.85 2.17 13.15
C ASP A 57 -15.84 3.30 13.36
N GLU A 58 -15.49 4.04 12.31
CA GLU A 58 -14.43 5.06 12.32
C GLU A 58 -13.01 4.51 12.56
N TYR A 59 -12.81 3.18 12.41
CA TYR A 59 -11.51 2.55 12.62
C TYR A 59 -10.48 3.07 11.62
N ARG A 60 -9.39 3.61 12.13
CA ARG A 60 -8.35 4.26 11.34
C ARG A 60 -7.19 3.30 11.09
N LEU A 61 -7.16 2.72 9.90
CA LEU A 61 -6.08 1.84 9.44
C LEU A 61 -5.11 2.65 8.58
N VAL A 62 -3.84 2.74 8.98
CA VAL A 62 -2.81 3.33 8.14
C VAL A 62 -2.09 2.24 7.37
N HIS A 63 -2.01 2.41 6.05
CA HIS A 63 -1.36 1.48 5.13
C HIS A 63 -0.11 2.11 4.52
N ILE A 64 1.01 1.40 4.62
CA ILE A 64 2.28 1.70 3.95
C ILE A 64 2.82 0.43 3.27
N SER A 65 3.69 0.59 2.31
CA SER A 65 4.30 -0.49 1.55
C SER A 65 5.64 -0.08 0.97
N ASP A 66 6.41 -1.06 0.49
CA ASP A 66 7.59 -0.86 -0.36
C ASP A 66 8.53 0.19 0.25
N ILE A 67 9.01 -0.10 1.44
CA ILE A 67 9.91 0.80 2.19
C ILE A 67 11.26 0.87 1.47
N HIS A 68 11.78 -0.28 1.01
CA HIS A 68 13.06 -0.43 0.32
C HIS A 68 14.18 0.28 1.05
N MET A 69 14.48 -0.20 2.27
CA MET A 69 15.62 0.31 3.04
C MET A 69 16.91 0.14 2.24
N ASP A 70 17.57 1.27 2.01
CA ASP A 70 18.82 1.36 1.26
C ASP A 70 19.64 2.59 1.70
N GLY A 71 20.67 2.97 0.93
CA GLY A 71 21.46 4.19 1.19
C GLY A 71 20.65 5.50 1.05
N TRP A 72 19.46 5.48 0.44
CA TRP A 72 18.57 6.63 0.31
C TRP A 72 17.40 6.58 1.29
N MET A 73 16.73 5.43 1.44
CA MET A 73 15.74 5.19 2.49
C MET A 73 16.46 4.74 3.76
N THR A 74 17.04 5.70 4.45
CA THR A 74 17.77 5.45 5.71
C THR A 74 16.83 5.31 6.90
N ALA A 75 17.32 4.71 8.00
CA ALA A 75 16.57 4.63 9.26
C ALA A 75 16.05 6.01 9.73
N LYS A 76 16.87 7.06 9.63
CA LYS A 76 16.47 8.43 9.98
C LYS A 76 15.32 8.97 9.10
N ARG A 77 15.28 8.57 7.82
CA ARG A 77 14.19 8.94 6.92
C ARG A 77 12.92 8.17 7.28
N LEU A 78 13.03 6.88 7.55
CA LEU A 78 11.91 6.07 8.00
C LEU A 78 11.36 6.55 9.35
N GLU A 79 12.21 6.99 10.29
CA GLU A 79 11.78 7.61 11.55
C GLU A 79 10.85 8.82 11.31
N ARG A 80 11.20 9.71 10.37
CA ARG A 80 10.33 10.87 10.03
C ARG A 80 9.00 10.45 9.42
N ILE A 81 8.99 9.37 8.63
CA ILE A 81 7.76 8.82 8.07
C ILE A 81 6.91 8.21 9.18
N VAL A 82 7.52 7.51 10.14
CA VAL A 82 6.84 6.97 11.32
C VAL A 82 6.25 8.10 12.17
N ASP A 83 6.97 9.21 12.35
CA ASP A 83 6.43 10.38 13.06
C ASP A 83 5.18 10.93 12.34
N LEU A 84 5.20 11.03 11.00
CA LEU A 84 4.03 11.43 10.21
C LEU A 84 2.87 10.42 10.30
N ILE A 85 3.18 9.11 10.34
CA ILE A 85 2.16 8.06 10.56
C ILE A 85 1.51 8.24 11.93
N ASN A 86 2.30 8.47 12.98
CA ASN A 86 1.80 8.68 14.33
C ASN A 86 0.92 9.93 14.46
N GLU A 87 1.20 11.01 13.67
CA GLU A 87 0.35 12.19 13.58
C GLU A 87 -1.03 11.90 12.98
N GLN A 88 -1.20 10.79 12.26
CA GLN A 88 -2.49 10.38 11.74
C GLN A 88 -3.34 9.63 12.77
N GLU A 89 -2.80 9.37 13.98
CA GLU A 89 -3.47 8.66 15.09
C GLU A 89 -4.11 7.34 14.61
N PRO A 90 -3.32 6.39 14.06
CA PRO A 90 -3.84 5.11 13.58
C PRO A 90 -4.33 4.24 14.73
N ASP A 91 -5.42 3.50 14.52
CA ASP A 91 -5.75 2.35 15.39
C ASP A 91 -4.83 1.16 15.10
N LEU A 92 -4.47 0.95 13.82
CA LEU A 92 -3.59 -0.11 13.34
C LEU A 92 -2.74 0.38 12.18
N VAL A 93 -1.51 -0.14 12.06
CA VAL A 93 -0.67 0.05 10.86
C VAL A 93 -0.55 -1.28 10.10
N ALA A 94 -0.83 -1.26 8.79
CA ALA A 94 -0.64 -2.39 7.89
C ALA A 94 0.54 -2.11 6.95
N ILE A 95 1.46 -3.07 6.81
CA ILE A 95 2.66 -2.95 5.97
C ILE A 95 2.68 -4.11 4.98
N THR A 96 2.65 -3.80 3.68
CA THR A 96 2.49 -4.82 2.65
C THR A 96 3.78 -5.15 1.90
N GLY A 97 4.87 -5.41 2.64
CA GLY A 97 6.11 -6.00 2.12
C GLY A 97 7.12 -5.02 1.54
N ASP A 98 8.20 -5.59 1.02
CA ASP A 98 9.38 -4.92 0.46
C ASP A 98 10.01 -3.93 1.44
N PHE A 99 10.47 -4.48 2.57
CA PHE A 99 11.15 -3.71 3.62
C PHE A 99 12.55 -3.29 3.22
N VAL A 100 13.26 -4.12 2.47
CA VAL A 100 14.66 -3.91 2.05
C VAL A 100 14.81 -3.99 0.54
N ASP A 101 15.85 -3.35 -0.01
CA ASP A 101 16.24 -3.43 -1.42
C ASP A 101 17.26 -4.54 -1.66
N ASP A 102 17.47 -4.98 -2.91
CA ASP A 102 18.20 -6.18 -3.36
C ASP A 102 19.63 -6.39 -2.81
N PHE A 103 20.29 -5.37 -2.27
CA PHE A 103 21.70 -5.43 -1.89
C PHE A 103 21.95 -4.93 -0.47
N ALA A 104 20.97 -4.94 0.38
CA ALA A 104 21.04 -4.15 1.58
C ALA A 104 21.29 -4.96 2.84
N ASN A 105 22.49 -4.86 3.38
CA ASN A 105 22.77 -5.01 4.82
C ASN A 105 22.00 -3.98 5.67
N HIS A 106 20.78 -3.57 5.23
CA HIS A 106 20.01 -2.48 5.83
C HIS A 106 18.86 -2.99 6.71
N VAL A 107 18.69 -4.30 6.84
CA VAL A 107 17.68 -4.93 7.69
C VAL A 107 17.74 -4.40 9.13
N SER A 108 18.96 -4.18 9.65
CA SER A 108 19.17 -3.60 10.98
C SER A 108 18.57 -2.20 11.16
N GLY A 109 18.34 -1.49 10.06
CA GLY A 109 17.73 -0.15 10.05
C GLY A 109 16.21 -0.12 10.20
N ILE A 110 15.52 -1.28 10.12
CA ILE A 110 14.06 -1.38 10.11
C ILE A 110 13.49 -1.28 11.52
N SER A 111 14.00 -2.08 12.45
CA SER A 111 13.34 -2.32 13.75
C SER A 111 13.24 -1.07 14.61
N ARG A 112 14.29 -0.26 14.67
CA ARG A 112 14.29 0.95 15.50
C ARG A 112 13.23 1.99 15.07
N PRO A 113 13.09 2.36 13.79
CA PRO A 113 12.01 3.24 13.35
C PRO A 113 10.61 2.64 13.58
N LEU A 114 10.39 1.37 13.20
CA LEU A 114 9.07 0.74 13.32
C LEU A 114 8.64 0.56 14.79
N LYS A 115 9.58 0.36 15.71
CA LYS A 115 9.29 0.31 17.16
C LYS A 115 8.69 1.62 17.70
N ARG A 116 8.82 2.73 16.98
CA ARG A 116 8.24 4.03 17.35
C ARG A 116 6.80 4.22 16.88
N LEU A 117 6.24 3.26 16.12
CA LEU A 117 4.83 3.29 15.73
C LEU A 117 3.93 3.33 16.96
N ARG A 118 2.89 4.16 16.90
CA ARG A 118 1.91 4.35 17.97
C ARG A 118 0.53 4.04 17.41
N ALA A 119 0.10 2.80 17.58
CA ALA A 119 -1.22 2.33 17.19
C ALA A 119 -1.72 1.39 18.30
N PRO A 120 -2.91 1.63 18.88
CA PRO A 120 -3.43 0.82 20.00
C PRO A 120 -3.52 -0.68 19.68
N ASP A 121 -3.87 -1.03 18.44
CA ASP A 121 -3.95 -2.43 18.00
C ASP A 121 -2.63 -2.90 17.33
N GLY A 122 -1.56 -2.10 17.41
CA GLY A 122 -0.23 -2.44 16.92
C GLY A 122 -0.03 -2.28 15.41
N ALA A 123 0.85 -3.11 14.86
CA ALA A 123 1.16 -3.16 13.44
C ALA A 123 1.20 -4.61 12.95
N VAL A 124 0.70 -4.83 11.72
CA VAL A 124 0.73 -6.13 11.04
C VAL A 124 1.46 -5.99 9.70
N ALA A 125 2.12 -7.06 9.26
CA ALA A 125 2.86 -7.05 8.01
C ALA A 125 2.78 -8.38 7.27
N VAL A 126 3.04 -8.33 5.96
CA VAL A 126 3.45 -9.46 5.13
C VAL A 126 4.76 -9.10 4.44
N LEU A 127 5.50 -10.09 3.94
CA LEU A 127 6.73 -9.89 3.20
C LEU A 127 6.46 -9.68 1.71
N GLY A 128 7.40 -9.00 1.01
CA GLY A 128 7.41 -8.86 -0.43
C GLY A 128 8.58 -9.62 -1.07
N ASN A 129 8.67 -9.60 -2.40
CA ASN A 129 9.67 -10.36 -3.14
C ASN A 129 11.10 -9.88 -2.89
N HIS A 130 11.32 -8.58 -2.66
CA HIS A 130 12.66 -8.06 -2.32
C HIS A 130 13.14 -8.56 -0.96
N ASP A 131 12.25 -8.81 -0.01
CA ASP A 131 12.62 -9.37 1.29
C ASP A 131 13.18 -10.78 1.15
N TYR A 132 12.62 -11.58 0.22
CA TYR A 132 13.10 -12.93 -0.10
C TYR A 132 14.39 -12.94 -0.92
N MET A 133 14.58 -11.97 -1.81
CA MET A 133 15.83 -11.79 -2.55
C MET A 133 17.03 -11.49 -1.63
N ASN A 134 16.75 -10.98 -0.43
CA ASN A 134 17.77 -10.68 0.57
C ASN A 134 17.86 -11.78 1.63
N ASP A 135 17.20 -11.55 2.75
CA ASP A 135 17.13 -12.47 3.89
C ASP A 135 15.79 -12.28 4.60
N ALA A 136 14.80 -13.03 4.16
CA ALA A 136 13.45 -12.98 4.73
C ALA A 136 13.43 -13.33 6.23
N ALA A 137 14.34 -14.19 6.70
CA ALA A 137 14.43 -14.54 8.12
C ALA A 137 14.89 -13.34 8.94
N ALA A 138 15.94 -12.66 8.50
CA ALA A 138 16.43 -11.44 9.16
C ALA A 138 15.38 -10.31 9.14
N VAL A 139 14.59 -10.19 8.05
CA VAL A 139 13.47 -9.23 7.99
C VAL A 139 12.41 -9.59 9.03
N ARG A 140 12.00 -10.86 9.15
CA ARG A 140 11.05 -11.32 10.18
C ARG A 140 11.55 -11.05 11.59
N ASP A 141 12.83 -11.30 11.86
CA ASP A 141 13.46 -11.02 13.15
C ASP A 141 13.44 -9.52 13.48
N ALA A 142 13.69 -8.67 12.48
CA ALA A 142 13.63 -7.22 12.64
C ALA A 142 12.19 -6.73 12.91
N LEU A 143 11.18 -7.29 12.23
CA LEU A 143 9.76 -7.01 12.44
C LEU A 143 9.33 -7.44 13.85
N CYS A 144 9.66 -8.67 14.27
CA CYS A 144 9.39 -9.19 15.59
C CYS A 144 10.01 -8.30 16.66
N SER A 145 11.29 -7.90 16.50
CA SER A 145 11.99 -6.99 17.39
C SER A 145 11.33 -5.61 17.48
N ALA A 146 10.64 -5.18 16.42
CA ALA A 146 9.87 -3.93 16.39
C ALA A 146 8.46 -4.05 16.99
N GLY A 147 7.99 -5.26 17.31
CA GLY A 147 6.62 -5.52 17.75
C GLY A 147 5.61 -5.53 16.60
N VAL A 148 6.07 -5.70 15.37
CA VAL A 148 5.21 -5.88 14.19
C VAL A 148 4.86 -7.36 14.04
N ILE A 149 3.59 -7.66 13.88
CA ILE A 149 3.09 -9.04 13.74
C ILE A 149 3.18 -9.45 12.26
N ASP A 150 3.99 -10.46 11.95
CA ASP A 150 3.97 -11.09 10.63
C ASP A 150 2.70 -11.94 10.50
N VAL A 151 1.84 -11.59 9.54
CA VAL A 151 0.59 -12.29 9.23
C VAL A 151 0.70 -13.12 7.93
N SER A 152 1.91 -13.36 7.40
CA SER A 152 2.12 -14.20 6.23
C SER A 152 1.50 -15.59 6.43
N ASN A 153 0.59 -15.98 5.54
CA ASN A 153 -0.20 -17.20 5.60
C ASN A 153 -0.89 -17.46 6.96
N SER A 154 -1.35 -16.38 7.58
CA SER A 154 -1.97 -16.45 8.91
C SER A 154 -3.08 -15.42 9.12
N VAL A 155 -3.70 -15.46 10.28
CA VAL A 155 -4.81 -14.56 10.67
C VAL A 155 -4.58 -14.03 12.08
N HIS A 156 -4.45 -12.73 12.20
CA HIS A 156 -4.53 -12.01 13.47
C HIS A 156 -5.94 -11.46 13.66
N THR A 157 -6.55 -11.65 14.86
CA THR A 157 -7.94 -11.27 15.11
C THR A 157 -8.02 -10.27 16.25
N LEU A 158 -8.57 -9.10 15.96
CA LEU A 158 -8.89 -8.08 16.95
C LEU A 158 -10.29 -8.29 17.50
N TRP A 159 -10.46 -8.07 18.82
CA TRP A 159 -11.70 -8.22 19.54
C TRP A 159 -12.13 -6.90 20.18
N ARG A 160 -13.33 -6.44 19.89
CA ARG A 160 -13.97 -5.27 20.53
C ARG A 160 -15.43 -5.57 20.81
N GLU A 161 -15.87 -5.46 22.07
CA GLU A 161 -17.27 -5.65 22.49
C GLU A 161 -17.90 -6.96 21.97
N GLY A 162 -17.13 -8.03 21.97
CA GLY A 162 -17.57 -9.33 21.45
C GLY A 162 -17.63 -9.45 19.93
N TRP A 163 -17.21 -8.44 19.17
CA TRP A 163 -17.09 -8.46 17.72
C TRP A 163 -15.64 -8.57 17.27
N VAL A 164 -15.43 -8.95 16.02
CA VAL A 164 -14.09 -9.21 15.48
C VAL A 164 -13.82 -8.42 14.19
N LEU A 165 -12.55 -8.06 14.03
CA LEU A 165 -11.91 -7.64 12.79
C LEU A 165 -10.71 -8.55 12.55
N HIS A 166 -10.69 -9.25 11.41
CA HIS A 166 -9.62 -10.15 11.03
C HIS A 166 -8.62 -9.44 10.12
N LEU A 167 -7.35 -9.45 10.49
CA LEU A 167 -6.20 -9.06 9.70
C LEU A 167 -5.57 -10.36 9.19
N CYS A 168 -5.68 -10.60 7.91
CA CYS A 168 -5.21 -11.80 7.24
C CYS A 168 -4.02 -11.43 6.37
N GLY A 169 -3.14 -12.36 6.10
CA GLY A 169 -2.07 -12.17 5.14
C GLY A 169 -1.82 -13.43 4.34
N VAL A 170 -1.42 -13.27 3.10
CA VAL A 170 -0.73 -14.30 2.32
C VAL A 170 0.73 -13.92 2.19
N ASP A 171 1.59 -14.91 2.07
CA ASP A 171 3.00 -14.71 1.82
C ASP A 171 3.25 -14.33 0.35
N CYS A 172 4.49 -14.04 -0.03
CA CYS A 172 4.87 -13.54 -1.35
C CYS A 172 4.39 -14.47 -2.47
N VAL A 173 3.55 -13.94 -3.36
CA VAL A 173 2.96 -14.68 -4.49
C VAL A 173 4.01 -14.92 -5.58
N MET A 174 4.91 -13.96 -5.82
CA MET A 174 5.98 -14.11 -6.81
C MET A 174 6.92 -15.25 -6.45
N GLU A 175 7.18 -15.48 -5.17
CA GLU A 175 7.99 -16.60 -4.68
C GLU A 175 7.18 -17.91 -4.53
N LYS A 176 5.86 -17.87 -4.86
CA LYS A 176 4.94 -19.02 -4.75
C LYS A 176 4.84 -19.56 -3.33
N LEU A 177 4.86 -18.69 -2.35
CA LEU A 177 4.79 -19.00 -0.92
C LEU A 177 3.41 -18.70 -0.34
N ASP A 178 2.49 -18.15 -1.14
CA ASP A 178 1.12 -17.84 -0.72
C ASP A 178 0.32 -19.12 -0.44
N ASP A 179 -0.34 -19.15 0.70
CA ASP A 179 -1.23 -20.24 1.11
C ASP A 179 -2.60 -19.67 1.53
N LEU A 180 -3.39 -19.29 0.51
CA LEU A 180 -4.73 -18.76 0.71
C LEU A 180 -5.67 -19.81 1.35
N ALA A 181 -5.45 -21.10 1.06
CA ALA A 181 -6.27 -22.19 1.61
C ALA A 181 -6.14 -22.25 3.13
N LYS A 182 -4.92 -22.21 3.66
CA LYS A 182 -4.64 -22.16 5.10
C LYS A 182 -5.26 -20.96 5.78
N VAL A 183 -5.19 -19.78 5.13
CA VAL A 183 -5.82 -18.55 5.65
C VAL A 183 -7.33 -18.71 5.74
N LEU A 184 -7.97 -19.29 4.71
CA LEU A 184 -9.40 -19.53 4.68
C LEU A 184 -9.85 -20.56 5.73
N GLU A 185 -9.12 -21.67 5.88
CA GLU A 185 -9.35 -22.65 6.95
C GLU A 185 -9.35 -21.97 8.31
N THR A 186 -8.30 -21.20 8.61
CA THR A 186 -8.19 -20.46 9.87
C THR A 186 -9.35 -19.49 10.08
N LEU A 187 -9.86 -18.85 9.02
CA LEU A 187 -10.99 -17.92 9.11
C LEU A 187 -12.34 -18.63 9.33
N TRP A 188 -12.53 -19.85 8.79
CA TRP A 188 -13.77 -20.60 8.99
C TRP A 188 -13.95 -21.08 10.43
N ASP A 189 -12.86 -21.41 11.10
CA ASP A 189 -12.85 -21.80 12.50
C ASP A 189 -13.05 -20.62 13.47
N ARG A 190 -13.00 -19.38 12.95
CA ARG A 190 -13.15 -18.18 13.75
C ARG A 190 -14.53 -17.57 13.67
N LYS A 191 -14.86 -16.72 14.66
CA LYS A 191 -16.09 -15.94 14.66
C LYS A 191 -16.24 -15.16 13.35
N PRO A 192 -17.43 -15.20 12.67
CA PRO A 192 -17.66 -14.43 11.46
C PRO A 192 -17.53 -12.91 11.70
N GLY A 193 -16.76 -12.24 10.85
CA GLY A 193 -16.53 -10.79 10.92
C GLY A 193 -15.94 -10.24 9.65
N CYS A 194 -15.67 -8.94 9.64
CA CYS A 194 -14.93 -8.27 8.59
C CYS A 194 -13.51 -8.85 8.49
N ALA A 195 -13.02 -9.03 7.26
CA ALA A 195 -11.67 -9.51 7.00
C ALA A 195 -10.95 -8.59 6.01
N VAL A 196 -9.79 -8.10 6.42
CA VAL A 196 -8.82 -7.35 5.61
C VAL A 196 -7.67 -8.28 5.29
N LEU A 197 -7.36 -8.44 4.01
CA LEU A 197 -6.24 -9.25 3.54
C LEU A 197 -5.05 -8.35 3.17
N LEU A 198 -3.87 -8.71 3.61
CA LEU A 198 -2.61 -8.16 3.15
C LEU A 198 -2.01 -9.14 2.14
N ALA A 199 -1.71 -8.66 0.94
CA ALA A 199 -1.00 -9.39 -0.10
C ALA A 199 -0.07 -8.40 -0.80
N HIS A 200 1.22 -8.71 -0.88
CA HIS A 200 2.18 -7.78 -1.48
C HIS A 200 1.79 -7.43 -2.91
N GLU A 201 1.51 -8.46 -3.73
CA GLU A 201 1.16 -8.31 -5.14
C GLU A 201 -0.32 -7.95 -5.34
N PRO A 202 -0.61 -6.85 -6.08
CA PRO A 202 -1.97 -6.33 -6.19
C PRO A 202 -2.92 -7.21 -6.99
N ASP A 203 -2.41 -7.93 -8.01
CA ASP A 203 -3.24 -8.73 -8.92
C ASP A 203 -3.75 -10.03 -8.26
N PHE A 204 -3.23 -10.37 -7.06
CA PHE A 204 -3.80 -11.41 -6.21
C PHE A 204 -5.27 -11.13 -5.82
N ALA A 205 -5.71 -9.90 -6.00
CA ALA A 205 -7.08 -9.48 -5.75
C ALA A 205 -8.14 -10.28 -6.52
N ASP A 206 -7.81 -10.81 -7.69
CA ASP A 206 -8.73 -11.68 -8.43
C ASP A 206 -8.97 -13.00 -7.68
N ASN A 207 -7.91 -13.59 -7.13
CA ASN A 207 -7.98 -14.84 -6.37
C ASN A 207 -8.72 -14.63 -5.04
N SER A 208 -8.35 -13.59 -4.29
CA SER A 208 -8.95 -13.30 -3.00
C SER A 208 -10.42 -12.91 -3.11
N ALA A 209 -10.80 -12.10 -4.11
CA ALA A 209 -12.19 -11.71 -4.35
C ALA A 209 -13.07 -12.91 -4.75
N ALA A 210 -12.54 -13.89 -5.50
CA ALA A 210 -13.26 -15.09 -5.90
C ALA A 210 -13.74 -15.92 -4.69
N THR A 211 -13.03 -15.85 -3.55
CA THR A 211 -13.43 -16.54 -2.32
C THR A 211 -14.68 -15.96 -1.68
N GLY A 212 -15.03 -14.72 -1.97
CA GLY A 212 -16.13 -13.97 -1.33
C GLY A 212 -15.93 -13.72 0.18
N ARG A 213 -14.75 -14.04 0.74
CA ARG A 213 -14.52 -14.00 2.19
C ARG A 213 -13.98 -12.65 2.68
N PHE A 214 -13.23 -11.94 1.86
CA PHE A 214 -12.58 -10.69 2.23
C PHE A 214 -13.41 -9.46 1.86
N ASP A 215 -13.31 -8.39 2.66
CA ASP A 215 -13.96 -7.09 2.43
C ASP A 215 -13.02 -6.09 1.76
N LEU A 216 -11.73 -6.19 2.09
CA LEU A 216 -10.65 -5.32 1.62
C LEU A 216 -9.38 -6.14 1.44
N GLN A 217 -8.67 -5.92 0.33
CA GLN A 217 -7.26 -6.31 0.18
C GLN A 217 -6.40 -5.06 0.11
N LEU A 218 -5.25 -5.11 0.77
CA LEU A 218 -4.18 -4.09 0.76
C LEU A 218 -2.96 -4.66 0.06
N SER A 219 -2.38 -3.90 -0.85
CA SER A 219 -1.21 -4.32 -1.64
C SER A 219 -0.25 -3.17 -1.93
N GLY A 220 0.97 -3.53 -2.32
CA GLY A 220 2.01 -2.63 -2.79
C GLY A 220 2.60 -3.06 -4.13
N HIS A 221 3.93 -3.33 -4.14
CA HIS A 221 4.71 -3.95 -5.20
C HIS A 221 4.84 -3.15 -6.51
N SER A 222 3.77 -2.56 -6.98
CA SER A 222 3.72 -1.86 -8.28
C SER A 222 4.41 -0.49 -8.28
N HIS A 223 4.68 0.07 -7.09
CA HIS A 223 5.15 1.45 -6.89
C HIS A 223 4.29 2.51 -7.61
N GLY A 224 3.06 2.15 -8.00
CA GLY A 224 2.23 2.98 -8.86
C GLY A 224 2.86 3.27 -10.23
N GLY A 225 3.86 2.47 -10.65
CA GLY A 225 4.63 2.64 -11.86
C GLY A 225 5.77 3.68 -11.76
N GLN A 226 6.03 4.26 -10.60
CA GLN A 226 7.05 5.30 -10.27
C GLN A 226 7.09 6.52 -11.21
N ILE A 227 6.97 6.32 -12.53
CA ILE A 227 7.05 7.37 -13.55
C ILE A 227 5.79 7.33 -14.41
N LYS A 228 4.94 8.35 -14.29
CA LYS A 228 3.74 8.54 -15.11
C LYS A 228 3.93 9.76 -16.01
N LEU A 229 3.96 9.56 -17.32
CA LEU A 229 4.11 10.68 -18.27
C LEU A 229 2.85 11.57 -18.33
N LEU A 230 1.69 10.95 -18.09
CA LEU A 230 0.41 11.67 -17.98
C LEU A 230 -0.10 11.56 -16.54
N PRO A 231 -0.41 12.67 -15.87
CA PRO A 231 -0.76 12.67 -14.43
C PRO A 231 -2.05 11.88 -14.09
N PHE A 232 -2.90 11.62 -15.08
CA PHE A 232 -4.20 10.94 -14.90
C PHE A 232 -4.25 9.52 -15.50
N SER A 233 -3.14 8.99 -16.04
CA SER A 233 -3.12 7.64 -16.57
C SER A 233 -2.77 6.63 -15.45
N ASN A 234 -3.70 5.73 -15.16
CA ASN A 234 -3.42 4.57 -14.29
C ASN A 234 -2.62 3.48 -15.02
N THR A 235 -2.18 3.75 -16.26
CA THR A 235 -1.41 2.82 -17.06
C THR A 235 0.07 3.18 -17.02
N PRO A 236 0.98 2.24 -16.77
CA PRO A 236 2.42 2.46 -16.77
C PRO A 236 2.98 2.62 -18.18
N TYR A 237 2.48 3.59 -18.95
CA TYR A 237 2.93 3.86 -20.34
C TYR A 237 4.34 4.43 -20.45
N SER A 238 4.99 4.77 -19.33
CA SER A 238 6.32 5.38 -19.33
C SER A 238 7.44 4.39 -19.64
N VAL A 239 7.24 3.10 -19.38
CA VAL A 239 8.29 2.08 -19.51
C VAL A 239 8.68 1.79 -20.98
N PRO A 240 7.75 1.66 -21.98
CA PRO A 240 8.17 1.42 -23.36
C PRO A 240 9.01 2.54 -23.96
N LEU A 241 8.81 3.79 -23.56
CA LEU A 241 9.57 4.91 -24.05
C LEU A 241 11.00 4.93 -23.51
N LEU A 242 11.16 4.67 -22.21
CA LEU A 242 12.47 4.64 -21.55
C LEU A 242 13.31 3.43 -22.01
N SER A 243 12.68 2.26 -22.27
CA SER A 243 13.40 1.11 -22.83
C SER A 243 13.92 1.38 -24.24
N ARG A 244 13.17 2.13 -25.05
CA ARG A 244 13.65 2.59 -26.37
C ARG A 244 14.80 3.59 -26.31
N LEU A 245 14.97 4.27 -25.18
CA LEU A 245 16.07 5.19 -24.92
C LEU A 245 17.31 4.49 -24.32
N GLY A 246 17.31 3.14 -24.26
CA GLY A 246 18.46 2.36 -23.82
C GLY A 246 18.65 2.28 -22.30
N PHE A 247 17.65 2.71 -21.51
CA PHE A 247 17.66 2.46 -20.08
C PHE A 247 17.31 1.00 -19.81
N PRO A 248 18.10 0.25 -19.00
CA PRO A 248 17.76 -1.11 -18.61
C PRO A 248 16.55 -1.05 -17.69
N LEU A 249 15.38 -1.25 -18.29
CA LEU A 249 14.13 -1.29 -17.56
C LEU A 249 13.68 -2.74 -17.48
N VAL A 250 13.32 -3.14 -16.27
CA VAL A 250 12.51 -4.34 -16.07
C VAL A 250 11.29 -4.23 -16.99
N PRO A 251 10.92 -5.29 -17.73
CA PRO A 251 9.72 -5.27 -18.57
C PRO A 251 8.56 -4.72 -17.75
N PRO A 252 7.70 -3.86 -18.31
CA PRO A 252 6.56 -3.35 -17.56
C PRO A 252 5.68 -4.54 -17.20
N LEU A 253 5.70 -4.95 -15.95
CA LEU A 253 4.67 -5.77 -15.40
C LEU A 253 3.38 -4.94 -15.51
N ILE A 254 2.50 -5.32 -16.39
CA ILE A 254 1.20 -4.66 -16.57
C ILE A 254 0.32 -5.15 -15.45
N TYR A 255 0.38 -4.47 -14.29
CA TYR A 255 -0.54 -4.76 -13.19
C TYR A 255 -1.94 -4.33 -13.57
N LYS A 256 -2.90 -5.19 -13.26
CA LYS A 256 -4.33 -4.90 -13.41
C LYS A 256 -4.77 -3.82 -12.42
N TYR A 257 -4.13 -3.80 -11.24
CA TYR A 257 -4.44 -2.87 -10.14
C TYR A 257 -3.21 -2.07 -9.69
N PRO A 258 -2.64 -1.19 -10.54
CA PRO A 258 -1.32 -0.61 -10.29
C PRO A 258 -1.27 0.44 -9.18
N SER A 259 -2.35 1.15 -8.84
CA SER A 259 -2.35 2.11 -7.72
C SER A 259 -3.74 2.63 -7.41
N GLY A 260 -4.03 2.90 -6.12
CA GLY A 260 -5.30 3.46 -5.66
C GLY A 260 -6.38 2.42 -5.42
N LEU A 261 -7.63 2.86 -5.39
CA LEU A 261 -8.78 2.05 -4.98
C LEU A 261 -9.51 1.44 -6.17
N TYR A 262 -9.80 0.15 -6.07
CA TYR A 262 -10.59 -0.63 -7.04
C TYR A 262 -11.72 -1.37 -6.35
N LYS A 263 -12.72 -1.78 -7.13
CA LYS A 263 -13.77 -2.70 -6.72
C LYS A 263 -13.60 -4.00 -7.51
N VAL A 264 -13.31 -5.10 -6.81
CA VAL A 264 -13.11 -6.43 -7.40
C VAL A 264 -14.19 -7.36 -6.86
N GLY A 265 -15.20 -7.62 -7.66
CA GLY A 265 -16.42 -8.29 -7.19
C GLY A 265 -17.08 -7.51 -6.04
N LYS A 266 -17.19 -8.13 -4.86
CA LYS A 266 -17.73 -7.49 -3.64
C LYS A 266 -16.64 -6.91 -2.74
N MET A 267 -15.37 -7.19 -3.02
CA MET A 267 -14.21 -6.76 -2.23
C MET A 267 -13.66 -5.42 -2.76
N TYR A 268 -13.10 -4.60 -1.88
CA TYR A 268 -12.24 -3.49 -2.25
C TYR A 268 -10.79 -3.97 -2.37
N GLN A 269 -10.05 -3.43 -3.35
CA GLN A 269 -8.60 -3.56 -3.49
C GLN A 269 -7.98 -2.19 -3.41
N TYR A 270 -6.98 -1.99 -2.56
CA TYR A 270 -6.17 -0.76 -2.54
C TYR A 270 -4.70 -1.09 -2.75
N THR A 271 -4.10 -0.45 -3.76
CA THR A 271 -2.67 -0.58 -4.05
C THR A 271 -1.94 0.71 -3.69
N ASN A 272 -1.04 0.62 -2.71
CA ASN A 272 -0.19 1.71 -2.25
C ASN A 272 0.96 1.95 -3.25
N ARG A 273 1.35 3.21 -3.45
CA ARG A 273 2.46 3.58 -4.35
C ARG A 273 3.85 3.39 -3.74
N GLY A 274 3.91 2.88 -2.52
CA GLY A 274 5.16 2.66 -1.80
C GLY A 274 5.85 3.94 -1.29
N LEU A 275 6.73 3.75 -0.34
CA LEU A 275 7.53 4.80 0.29
C LEU A 275 8.89 4.97 -0.39
N GLY A 276 9.50 3.85 -0.79
CA GLY A 276 10.81 3.78 -1.41
C GLY A 276 10.83 4.08 -2.90
N VAL A 277 11.95 3.82 -3.51
CA VAL A 277 12.16 3.86 -4.96
C VAL A 277 13.04 2.67 -5.34
N ILE A 278 12.72 2.01 -6.44
CA ILE A 278 13.47 0.86 -6.96
C ILE A 278 14.15 1.20 -8.29
N ASN A 279 15.18 0.46 -8.65
CA ASN A 279 15.93 0.57 -9.92
C ASN A 279 16.43 1.99 -10.19
N VAL A 280 15.68 2.74 -10.96
CA VAL A 280 15.97 4.14 -11.27
C VAL A 280 15.34 5.02 -10.19
N ARG A 281 16.17 5.67 -9.36
CA ARG A 281 15.71 6.52 -8.24
C ARG A 281 15.02 7.80 -8.74
N LEU A 282 13.90 7.61 -9.45
CA LEU A 282 13.07 8.67 -10.03
C LEU A 282 11.61 8.41 -9.67
N ARG A 283 10.88 9.47 -9.32
CA ARG A 283 9.42 9.50 -9.30
C ARG A 283 8.93 10.70 -10.09
N LEU A 284 7.93 10.49 -10.94
CA LEU A 284 7.30 11.56 -11.72
C LEU A 284 5.80 11.33 -11.79
N ASN A 285 5.01 12.29 -11.33
CA ASN A 285 3.55 12.19 -11.15
C ASN A 285 3.12 10.96 -10.34
N CYS A 286 3.99 10.51 -9.42
CA CYS A 286 3.79 9.31 -8.63
C CYS A 286 4.49 9.45 -7.27
N ARG A 287 4.00 10.37 -6.45
CA ARG A 287 4.57 10.65 -5.12
C ARG A 287 4.49 9.42 -4.22
N PRO A 288 5.52 9.18 -3.37
CA PRO A 288 5.40 8.20 -2.29
C PRO A 288 4.18 8.50 -1.42
N GLU A 289 3.58 7.48 -0.80
CA GLU A 289 2.37 7.72 -0.01
C GLU A 289 2.31 6.97 1.31
N VAL A 290 1.63 7.61 2.27
CA VAL A 290 1.04 7.01 3.45
C VAL A 290 -0.48 7.08 3.25
N THR A 291 -1.18 5.95 3.34
CA THR A 291 -2.63 5.92 3.13
C THR A 291 -3.36 5.75 4.44
N VAL A 292 -4.27 6.66 4.75
CA VAL A 292 -5.17 6.60 5.91
C VAL A 292 -6.53 6.11 5.44
N ILE A 293 -6.92 4.92 5.87
CA ILE A 293 -8.18 4.27 5.51
C ILE A 293 -9.11 4.30 6.72
N THR A 294 -10.16 5.12 6.65
CA THR A 294 -11.21 5.10 7.67
C THR A 294 -12.24 4.03 7.32
N LEU A 295 -12.31 2.99 8.15
CA LEU A 295 -13.29 1.92 7.98
C LEU A 295 -14.61 2.30 8.66
N ARG A 296 -15.73 2.13 7.94
CA ARG A 296 -17.07 2.43 8.42
C ARG A 296 -17.95 1.18 8.40
N ALA A 297 -18.69 0.97 9.47
CA ALA A 297 -19.74 -0.03 9.49
C ALA A 297 -20.91 0.42 8.59
N SER A 298 -21.45 -0.49 7.77
CA SER A 298 -22.61 -0.18 6.94
C SER A 298 -23.84 0.15 7.80
N GLN A 299 -24.75 0.98 7.26
CA GLN A 299 -25.97 1.36 7.98
C GLN A 299 -26.86 0.15 8.31
N GLU A 300 -26.92 -0.84 7.44
CA GLU A 300 -27.66 -2.09 7.69
C GLU A 300 -27.06 -2.87 8.86
N ARG A 301 -25.73 -2.94 8.95
CA ARG A 301 -25.03 -3.63 10.04
C ARG A 301 -25.27 -2.93 11.38
N LYS A 302 -25.22 -1.60 11.39
CA LYS A 302 -25.54 -0.80 12.60
C LYS A 302 -26.94 -1.06 13.11
N LYS A 303 -27.95 -1.15 12.22
CA LYS A 303 -29.34 -1.47 12.60
C LYS A 303 -29.48 -2.89 13.16
N LYS A 304 -28.83 -3.87 12.51
CA LYS A 304 -28.87 -5.28 12.95
C LYS A 304 -28.28 -5.45 14.33
N GLN A 305 -27.12 -4.87 14.61
CA GLN A 305 -26.46 -4.97 15.92
C GLN A 305 -27.26 -4.31 17.04
N ARG A 306 -27.90 -3.15 16.81
CA ARG A 306 -28.79 -2.53 17.78
C ARG A 306 -30.00 -3.42 18.12
N GLY A 307 -30.54 -4.16 17.12
CA GLY A 307 -31.62 -5.12 17.31
C GLY A 307 -31.17 -6.34 18.12
N GLU A 308 -29.96 -6.83 17.95
CA GLU A 308 -29.41 -7.97 18.70
C GLU A 308 -29.12 -7.60 20.16
N GLN A 309 -28.54 -6.43 20.44
CA GLN A 309 -28.31 -5.91 21.79
C GLN A 309 -29.59 -5.64 22.55
N GLY A 310 -30.63 -5.13 21.87
CA GLY A 310 -31.96 -4.93 22.47
C GLY A 310 -32.68 -6.23 22.85
N ARG A 311 -32.35 -7.36 22.22
CA ARG A 311 -32.90 -8.68 22.54
C ARG A 311 -32.16 -9.36 23.70
N THR A 312 -30.87 -9.17 23.85
CA THR A 312 -30.10 -9.71 24.99
C THR A 312 -30.46 -9.02 26.29
N ASN A 313 -30.67 -7.71 26.29
CA ASN A 313 -31.07 -6.96 27.49
C ASN A 313 -32.54 -7.26 27.93
N ARG A 314 -33.36 -7.87 27.06
CA ARG A 314 -34.74 -8.29 27.42
C ARG A 314 -34.81 -9.72 27.96
N LYS A 315 -33.71 -10.49 27.96
CA LYS A 315 -33.70 -11.89 28.38
C LYS A 315 -33.12 -12.14 29.78
N GLU A 316 -32.87 -11.12 30.59
CA GLU A 316 -32.67 -11.28 32.02
C GLU A 316 -33.95 -11.01 32.76
N PRO A 317 -34.79 -12.03 33.06
CA PRO A 317 -35.85 -11.87 34.02
C PRO A 317 -35.20 -11.97 35.41
N PHE A 318 -35.51 -10.98 36.23
CA PHE A 318 -35.35 -11.01 37.69
C PHE A 318 -35.70 -12.39 38.24
N SER A 319 -34.70 -13.16 38.69
CA SER A 319 -34.91 -14.20 39.69
C SER A 319 -34.50 -13.62 41.03
N ARG A 320 -35.47 -12.99 41.69
CA ARG A 320 -35.47 -12.85 43.16
C ARG A 320 -36.42 -13.89 43.69
N ALA A 321 -35.92 -14.85 44.39
CA ALA A 321 -36.54 -15.56 45.50
C ALA A 321 -35.43 -16.05 46.40
#